data_6326111e48a23471b608287e41d64ddb
#
_entry.id   6326111e48a23471b608287e41d64ddb
#
_cell.length_a   1.000
_cell.length_b   1.000
_cell.length_c   1.000
_cell.angle_alpha   90.00
_cell.angle_beta   90.00
_cell.angle_gamma   90.00
#
_symmetry.space_group_name_H-M   'P 1'
#
loop_
_entity.id
_entity.type
_entity.pdbx_description
1 polymer ?
#
loop_
_entity_poly.entity_id
_entity_poly.type
_entity_poly.pdbx_seq_one_letter_code
_entity_poly.pdbx_strand_id
1 'polypeptide(L)'
;MSIGVSGKHSAIGANVGKFGGGGGAGGGGGGPDGSSSGQAAASAQALVNRGISQDGTYWIDVPSVGPRQIYCLLDGSWNGGGWMMVMKATRGGTFQWGSSYWTSNNTLNEGSANTNDGDAKFETFNRYPGTDLLAIWPDLSTNRGCLSSSRGTVWLQNNFNSGSATILRSFFAADNEIFMGDASQWCGVAGFSQQRDVRFYGFGYRASGVDTRTRWGFGWNENGGGLWPNANEGSNDVAGGIGMVHRGGARYSAGDYIGCCQNVTGFNRTARVEMYIR
;
A
#
# COMPACT_ATOMS: atom_id res chain seq x y z
N MET A 1 -38.35 21.42 7.94
CA MET A 1 -37.23 22.16 7.31
C MET A 1 -36.20 21.13 6.90
N SER A 2 -36.20 20.77 5.63
CA SER A 2 -35.35 19.67 5.08
C SER A 2 -34.19 20.31 4.36
N ILE A 3 -32.94 19.98 4.75
CA ILE A 3 -31.76 20.43 4.06
C ILE A 3 -31.16 19.21 3.34
N GLY A 4 -31.43 19.16 2.04
CA GLY A 4 -30.83 18.16 1.17
C GLY A 4 -29.37 18.54 0.86
N VAL A 5 -28.43 17.66 1.13
CA VAL A 5 -27.04 17.76 0.67
C VAL A 5 -26.88 16.87 -0.56
N SER A 6 -26.82 17.52 -1.70
CA SER A 6 -26.52 16.89 -2.98
C SER A 6 -25.02 16.67 -3.10
N GLY A 7 -24.57 15.44 -2.88
CA GLY A 7 -23.21 15.03 -3.19
C GLY A 7 -23.08 14.72 -4.68
N LYS A 8 -22.41 15.59 -5.42
CA LYS A 8 -22.00 15.29 -6.80
C LYS A 8 -20.78 14.37 -6.79
N HIS A 9 -20.96 13.11 -7.12
CA HIS A 9 -19.87 12.24 -7.53
C HIS A 9 -19.42 12.66 -8.93
N SER A 10 -18.27 13.34 -9.01
CA SER A 10 -17.57 13.51 -10.28
C SER A 10 -16.89 12.20 -10.66
N ALA A 11 -17.41 11.51 -11.65
CA ALA A 11 -16.69 10.50 -12.37
C ALA A 11 -15.54 11.18 -13.12
N ILE A 12 -14.30 10.93 -12.69
CA ILE A 12 -13.11 11.38 -13.43
C ILE A 12 -12.94 10.42 -14.60
N GLY A 13 -13.43 10.82 -15.75
CA GLY A 13 -13.19 10.14 -17.01
C GLY A 13 -11.71 10.12 -17.34
N ALA A 14 -11.24 8.99 -17.87
CA ALA A 14 -9.91 8.83 -18.42
C ALA A 14 -9.70 9.85 -19.55
N ASN A 15 -9.04 10.95 -19.24
CA ASN A 15 -8.58 11.90 -20.25
C ASN A 15 -7.20 11.47 -20.73
N VAL A 16 -7.13 10.83 -21.89
CA VAL A 16 -5.91 10.76 -22.68
C VAL A 16 -5.66 12.17 -23.23
N GLY A 17 -5.01 13.01 -22.39
CA GLY A 17 -4.70 14.37 -22.76
C GLY A 17 -3.64 14.40 -23.87
N LYS A 18 -4.02 14.87 -25.07
CA LYS A 18 -3.10 15.42 -26.04
C LYS A 18 -2.37 16.59 -25.39
N PHE A 19 -1.05 16.45 -25.22
CA PHE A 19 -0.21 17.58 -24.85
C PHE A 19 -0.12 18.57 -26.01
N GLY A 20 -0.95 19.61 -25.93
CA GLY A 20 -0.82 20.80 -26.76
C GLY A 20 0.14 21.78 -26.07
N GLY A 21 1.20 22.17 -26.80
CA GLY A 21 2.19 23.13 -26.34
C GLY A 21 1.56 24.51 -26.09
N GLY A 22 1.81 25.05 -24.90
CA GLY A 22 1.58 26.45 -24.52
C GLY A 22 2.75 26.93 -23.70
N GLY A 23 3.58 27.80 -24.29
CA GLY A 23 4.78 28.36 -23.69
C GLY A 23 4.47 29.23 -22.50
N GLY A 24 5.10 28.95 -21.37
CA GLY A 24 5.24 29.82 -20.21
C GLY A 24 6.68 29.69 -19.70
N ALA A 25 7.48 30.71 -19.97
CA ALA A 25 8.86 30.81 -19.49
C ALA A 25 8.88 31.02 -17.97
N GLY A 26 9.22 29.93 -17.26
CA GLY A 26 9.60 29.96 -15.84
C GLY A 26 10.86 29.13 -15.67
N GLY A 27 11.98 29.73 -15.40
CA GLY A 27 13.30 29.13 -15.31
C GLY A 27 13.38 27.99 -14.27
N GLY A 28 13.42 26.78 -14.73
CA GLY A 28 13.70 25.59 -13.94
C GLY A 28 14.66 24.70 -14.71
N GLY A 29 15.79 24.33 -14.11
CA GLY A 29 16.90 23.60 -14.68
C GLY A 29 16.48 22.38 -15.50
N GLY A 30 17.04 22.27 -16.68
CA GLY A 30 16.70 21.30 -17.73
C GLY A 30 17.17 19.86 -17.47
N GLY A 31 16.52 19.15 -16.57
CA GLY A 31 16.73 17.73 -16.38
C GLY A 31 15.47 16.93 -16.74
N PRO A 32 15.50 15.59 -16.65
CA PRO A 32 14.40 14.71 -17.01
C PRO A 32 13.11 15.00 -16.25
N ASP A 33 11.99 15.17 -16.92
CA ASP A 33 10.68 15.54 -16.39
C ASP A 33 9.66 14.39 -16.39
N GLY A 34 10.08 13.20 -16.78
CA GLY A 34 9.22 12.03 -16.80
C GLY A 34 8.20 11.99 -17.94
N SER A 35 8.22 12.95 -18.87
CA SER A 35 7.24 13.05 -19.96
C SER A 35 7.40 11.99 -21.05
N SER A 36 8.60 11.45 -21.20
CA SER A 36 8.93 10.42 -22.20
C SER A 36 10.05 9.52 -21.68
N SER A 37 10.27 8.40 -22.37
CA SER A 37 11.38 7.49 -22.03
C SER A 37 12.75 8.17 -22.15
N GLY A 38 12.92 9.11 -23.07
CA GLY A 38 14.14 9.91 -23.18
C GLY A 38 14.29 11.02 -22.12
N GLN A 39 13.23 11.29 -21.37
CA GLN A 39 13.17 12.25 -20.28
C GLN A 39 12.78 11.57 -18.95
N ALA A 40 13.10 10.26 -18.84
CA ALA A 40 12.77 9.50 -17.64
C ALA A 40 13.46 10.09 -16.39
N ALA A 41 12.66 10.37 -15.37
CA ALA A 41 13.17 10.91 -14.11
C ALA A 41 13.80 9.82 -13.24
N ALA A 42 14.80 10.16 -12.45
CA ALA A 42 15.46 9.21 -11.55
C ALA A 42 14.51 8.67 -10.46
N SER A 43 13.47 9.44 -10.09
CA SER A 43 12.47 9.05 -9.10
C SER A 43 11.27 10.00 -9.14
N ALA A 44 10.18 9.62 -8.46
CA ALA A 44 9.07 10.54 -8.21
C ALA A 44 9.50 11.75 -7.35
N GLN A 45 10.42 11.55 -6.40
CA GLN A 45 10.99 12.66 -5.62
C GLN A 45 11.75 13.66 -6.50
N ALA A 46 12.44 13.19 -7.53
CA ALA A 46 13.10 14.08 -8.50
C ALA A 46 12.09 14.94 -9.26
N LEU A 47 10.92 14.40 -9.57
CA LEU A 47 9.82 15.16 -10.19
C LEU A 47 9.26 16.23 -9.23
N VAL A 48 9.03 15.88 -7.96
CA VAL A 48 8.59 16.83 -6.93
C VAL A 48 9.61 17.96 -6.75
N ASN A 49 10.89 17.64 -6.70
CA ASN A 49 11.97 18.63 -6.57
C ASN A 49 12.04 19.60 -7.77
N ARG A 50 11.46 19.24 -8.90
CA ARG A 50 11.30 20.11 -10.07
C ARG A 50 10.02 20.95 -10.03
N GLY A 51 9.21 20.80 -8.99
CA GLY A 51 7.93 21.49 -8.86
C GLY A 51 6.77 20.80 -9.58
N ILE A 52 6.94 19.54 -10.02
CA ILE A 52 5.84 18.75 -10.58
C ILE A 52 5.05 18.16 -9.41
N SER A 53 3.76 18.48 -9.34
CA SER A 53 2.90 18.12 -8.22
C SER A 53 1.64 17.36 -8.62
N GLN A 54 1.46 17.09 -9.90
CA GLN A 54 0.30 16.36 -10.38
C GLN A 54 0.54 14.86 -10.31
N ASP A 55 -0.33 14.13 -9.64
CA ASP A 55 -0.33 12.68 -9.62
C ASP A 55 -0.61 12.12 -11.02
N GLY A 56 0.08 11.04 -11.37
CA GLY A 56 -0.07 10.46 -12.70
C GLY A 56 1.02 9.46 -13.06
N THR A 57 0.97 9.00 -14.30
CA THR A 57 1.95 8.07 -14.85
C THR A 57 3.09 8.82 -15.48
N TYR A 58 4.31 8.55 -15.00
CA TYR A 58 5.56 9.17 -15.48
C TYR A 58 6.55 8.11 -15.91
N TRP A 59 7.48 8.49 -16.76
CA TRP A 59 8.65 7.68 -17.07
C TRP A 59 9.68 7.84 -15.96
N ILE A 60 9.99 6.71 -15.32
CA ILE A 60 11.00 6.61 -14.26
C ILE A 60 12.14 5.73 -14.77
N ASP A 61 13.37 6.17 -14.56
CA ASP A 61 14.57 5.38 -14.87
C ASP A 61 14.81 4.39 -13.73
N VAL A 62 14.29 3.18 -13.91
CA VAL A 62 14.38 2.14 -12.88
C VAL A 62 15.78 1.52 -12.91
N PRO A 63 16.49 1.43 -11.78
CA PRO A 63 17.85 0.91 -11.72
C PRO A 63 18.02 -0.46 -12.40
N SER A 64 19.01 -0.59 -13.26
CA SER A 64 19.35 -1.80 -14.02
C SER A 64 18.31 -2.27 -15.05
N VAL A 65 17.23 -1.52 -15.25
CA VAL A 65 16.15 -1.86 -16.21
C VAL A 65 15.91 -0.74 -17.21
N GLY A 66 16.20 0.50 -16.82
CA GLY A 66 15.94 1.69 -17.63
C GLY A 66 14.50 2.21 -17.52
N PRO A 67 14.10 3.10 -18.43
CA PRO A 67 12.80 3.79 -18.35
C PRO A 67 11.60 2.86 -18.32
N ARG A 68 10.71 3.09 -17.34
CA ARG A 68 9.42 2.42 -17.19
C ARG A 68 8.34 3.43 -16.87
N GLN A 69 7.14 3.19 -17.33
CA GLN A 69 5.97 3.96 -16.91
C GLN A 69 5.52 3.50 -15.53
N ILE A 70 5.52 4.42 -14.57
CA ILE A 70 5.17 4.17 -13.17
C ILE A 70 4.17 5.23 -12.74
N TYR A 71 3.10 4.82 -12.07
CA TYR A 71 2.18 5.76 -11.45
C TYR A 71 2.84 6.38 -10.21
N CYS A 72 2.83 7.70 -10.13
CA CYS A 72 3.47 8.46 -9.07
C CYS A 72 2.46 9.34 -8.33
N LEU A 73 2.57 9.38 -6.99
CA LEU A 73 1.89 10.38 -6.18
C LEU A 73 2.88 11.51 -5.90
N LEU A 74 2.64 12.64 -6.53
CA LEU A 74 3.51 13.82 -6.47
C LEU A 74 2.88 14.94 -5.63
N ASP A 75 1.56 14.89 -5.45
CA ASP A 75 0.84 15.80 -4.57
C ASP A 75 1.36 15.71 -3.14
N GLY A 76 1.57 16.85 -2.51
CA GLY A 76 2.03 16.94 -1.13
C GLY A 76 1.07 16.39 -0.08
N SER A 77 -0.19 16.05 -0.43
CA SER A 77 -1.19 15.46 0.47
C SER A 77 -0.74 14.12 1.07
N TRP A 78 0.12 13.37 0.36
CA TRP A 78 0.75 12.14 0.84
C TRP A 78 2.14 12.42 1.42
N ASN A 79 2.19 13.16 2.53
CA ASN A 79 3.41 13.46 3.29
C ASN A 79 4.56 14.01 2.42
N GLY A 80 4.24 14.98 1.56
CA GLY A 80 5.20 15.64 0.70
C GLY A 80 5.34 15.04 -0.71
N GLY A 81 4.62 13.99 -1.02
CA GLY A 81 4.67 13.34 -2.34
C GLY A 81 5.94 12.51 -2.57
N GLY A 82 6.27 12.31 -3.83
CA GLY A 82 7.49 11.59 -4.23
C GLY A 82 7.36 10.06 -4.21
N TRP A 83 6.16 9.52 -4.25
CA TRP A 83 5.86 8.11 -4.17
C TRP A 83 5.74 7.45 -5.55
N MET A 84 6.33 6.29 -5.71
CA MET A 84 6.26 5.45 -6.91
C MET A 84 5.50 4.18 -6.63
N MET A 85 4.51 3.85 -7.45
CA MET A 85 3.79 2.59 -7.32
C MET A 85 4.73 1.42 -7.54
N VAL A 86 4.66 0.44 -6.64
CA VAL A 86 5.42 -0.81 -6.70
C VAL A 86 4.52 -2.00 -6.98
N MET A 87 3.29 -1.94 -6.51
CA MET A 87 2.30 -3.00 -6.64
C MET A 87 0.90 -2.43 -6.45
N LYS A 88 -0.07 -3.01 -7.13
CA LYS A 88 -1.48 -2.86 -6.79
C LYS A 88 -2.15 -4.23 -6.83
N ALA A 89 -3.12 -4.44 -5.98
CA ALA A 89 -3.84 -5.69 -5.88
C ALA A 89 -5.33 -5.45 -5.78
N THR A 90 -6.08 -6.31 -6.46
CA THR A 90 -7.52 -6.43 -6.29
C THR A 90 -7.87 -7.42 -5.19
N ARG A 91 -9.14 -7.79 -5.06
CA ARG A 91 -9.71 -8.61 -3.96
C ARG A 91 -9.40 -10.10 -4.06
N GLY A 92 -8.50 -10.49 -4.96
CA GLY A 92 -8.08 -11.87 -5.16
C GLY A 92 -6.95 -12.32 -4.25
N GLY A 93 -6.30 -13.43 -4.61
CA GLY A 93 -5.19 -14.05 -3.89
C GLY A 93 -3.85 -13.97 -4.61
N THR A 94 -3.70 -13.20 -5.68
CA THR A 94 -2.48 -13.12 -6.50
C THR A 94 -1.25 -12.82 -5.66
N PHE A 95 -1.36 -11.89 -4.72
CA PHE A 95 -0.27 -11.50 -3.82
C PHE A 95 -0.50 -11.99 -2.38
N GLN A 96 -1.12 -13.17 -2.19
CA GLN A 96 -1.25 -13.78 -0.87
C GLN A 96 0.14 -14.04 -0.24
N TRP A 97 0.21 -14.38 1.04
CA TRP A 97 1.45 -14.54 1.80
C TRP A 97 2.53 -15.35 1.08
N GLY A 98 2.17 -16.53 0.56
CA GLY A 98 3.09 -17.47 -0.09
C GLY A 98 3.32 -17.20 -1.57
N SER A 99 2.82 -16.10 -2.12
CA SER A 99 3.01 -15.78 -3.53
C SER A 99 4.48 -15.55 -3.86
N SER A 100 4.96 -16.16 -4.95
CA SER A 100 6.33 -15.96 -5.42
C SER A 100 6.62 -14.54 -5.88
N TYR A 101 5.60 -13.74 -6.13
CA TYR A 101 5.77 -12.32 -6.47
C TYR A 101 6.47 -11.52 -5.36
N TRP A 102 6.40 -11.93 -4.10
CA TRP A 102 7.10 -11.25 -3.00
C TRP A 102 8.61 -11.40 -3.06
N THR A 103 9.10 -12.53 -3.61
CA THR A 103 10.52 -12.91 -3.52
C THR A 103 11.22 -13.07 -4.86
N SER A 104 10.47 -13.12 -5.96
CA SER A 104 11.01 -13.25 -7.32
C SER A 104 11.12 -11.90 -8.05
N ASN A 105 11.86 -11.91 -9.16
CA ASN A 105 11.91 -10.77 -10.09
C ASN A 105 10.70 -10.70 -11.04
N ASN A 106 9.73 -11.60 -10.93
CA ASN A 106 8.57 -11.59 -11.79
C ASN A 106 7.78 -10.30 -11.60
N THR A 107 7.46 -9.66 -12.69
CA THR A 107 6.50 -8.56 -12.78
C THR A 107 5.14 -9.08 -13.21
N LEU A 108 4.13 -8.24 -13.14
CA LEU A 108 2.77 -8.55 -13.54
C LEU A 108 2.12 -7.29 -14.09
N ASN A 109 1.55 -7.38 -15.28
CA ASN A 109 0.74 -6.31 -15.88
C ASN A 109 1.38 -4.91 -15.82
N GLU A 110 2.68 -4.81 -16.12
CA GLU A 110 3.43 -3.54 -16.01
C GLU A 110 2.86 -2.41 -16.87
N GLY A 111 2.16 -2.71 -17.96
CA GLY A 111 1.43 -1.71 -18.74
C GLY A 111 0.23 -1.08 -18.02
N SER A 112 -0.13 -1.59 -16.83
CA SER A 112 -1.25 -1.10 -16.02
C SER A 112 -0.81 -0.10 -14.95
N ALA A 113 0.09 0.83 -15.30
CA ALA A 113 0.63 1.87 -14.42
C ALA A 113 -0.41 2.99 -14.18
N ASN A 114 -1.47 2.66 -13.47
CA ASN A 114 -2.61 3.53 -13.13
C ASN A 114 -3.27 3.02 -11.84
N THR A 115 -4.24 3.77 -11.33
CA THR A 115 -5.01 3.43 -10.11
C THR A 115 -6.30 2.65 -10.39
N ASN A 116 -6.53 2.16 -11.60
CA ASN A 116 -7.68 1.31 -11.90
C ASN A 116 -7.57 -0.03 -11.15
N ASP A 117 -8.71 -0.67 -10.91
CA ASP A 117 -8.76 -1.99 -10.29
C ASP A 117 -8.01 -3.03 -11.15
N GLY A 118 -7.34 -3.94 -10.49
CA GLY A 118 -6.55 -5.00 -11.13
C GLY A 118 -5.23 -5.26 -10.40
N ASP A 119 -4.66 -6.43 -10.65
CA ASP A 119 -3.37 -6.84 -10.09
C ASP A 119 -2.23 -6.38 -10.99
N ALA A 120 -1.24 -5.72 -10.41
CA ALA A 120 0.01 -5.39 -11.10
C ALA A 120 1.19 -5.37 -10.11
N LYS A 121 2.37 -5.72 -10.60
CA LYS A 121 3.64 -5.58 -9.90
C LYS A 121 4.69 -5.04 -10.87
N PHE A 122 5.36 -3.97 -10.46
CA PHE A 122 6.28 -3.20 -11.30
C PHE A 122 7.74 -3.47 -10.96
N GLU A 123 8.65 -3.15 -11.89
CA GLU A 123 10.09 -3.27 -11.65
C GLU A 123 10.58 -2.39 -10.50
N THR A 124 9.87 -1.35 -10.13
CA THR A 124 10.15 -0.55 -8.92
C THR A 124 10.15 -1.40 -7.64
N PHE A 125 9.30 -2.43 -7.54
CA PHE A 125 9.33 -3.39 -6.43
C PHE A 125 10.64 -4.21 -6.40
N ASN A 126 11.12 -4.58 -7.58
CA ASN A 126 12.25 -5.49 -7.74
C ASN A 126 13.61 -4.80 -7.65
N ARG A 127 13.68 -3.51 -8.01
CA ARG A 127 14.93 -2.83 -8.34
C ARG A 127 15.13 -1.48 -7.67
N TYR A 128 14.05 -0.81 -7.26
CA TYR A 128 14.20 0.53 -6.69
C TYR A 128 14.49 0.45 -5.19
N PRO A 129 15.63 1.00 -4.74
CA PRO A 129 15.93 1.06 -3.31
C PRO A 129 15.20 2.24 -2.67
N GLY A 130 14.33 1.99 -1.71
CA GLY A 130 13.61 3.01 -0.97
C GLY A 130 13.70 2.83 0.52
N THR A 131 13.23 3.83 1.25
CA THR A 131 13.22 3.87 2.72
C THR A 131 11.84 3.84 3.32
N ASP A 132 10.86 4.35 2.59
CA ASP A 132 9.49 4.47 3.06
C ASP A 132 8.52 3.70 2.17
N LEU A 133 7.56 3.06 2.80
CA LEU A 133 6.42 2.43 2.15
C LEU A 133 5.12 3.14 2.49
N LEU A 134 4.26 3.26 1.49
CA LEU A 134 2.89 3.72 1.63
C LEU A 134 1.94 2.68 1.04
N ALA A 135 0.89 2.34 1.76
CA ALA A 135 -0.22 1.55 1.25
C ALA A 135 -1.52 2.33 1.40
N ILE A 136 -2.34 2.27 0.37
CA ILE A 136 -3.65 2.92 0.31
C ILE A 136 -4.70 1.86 -0.03
N TRP A 137 -5.81 1.82 0.72
CA TRP A 137 -6.96 0.96 0.45
C TRP A 137 -8.12 1.80 -0.08
N PRO A 138 -8.27 1.97 -1.39
CA PRO A 138 -9.29 2.86 -1.96
C PRO A 138 -10.74 2.46 -1.65
N ASP A 139 -10.97 1.18 -1.37
CA ASP A 139 -12.30 0.64 -1.05
C ASP A 139 -12.71 0.82 0.41
N LEU A 140 -11.77 1.14 1.28
CA LEU A 140 -12.01 1.22 2.70
C LEU A 140 -12.16 2.67 3.14
N SER A 141 -13.27 2.98 3.77
CA SER A 141 -13.52 4.32 4.28
C SER A 141 -13.02 4.46 5.72
N THR A 142 -12.57 5.66 6.07
CA THR A 142 -12.07 6.01 7.40
C THR A 142 -13.17 6.16 8.46
N ASN A 143 -14.43 5.92 8.13
CA ASN A 143 -15.55 6.03 9.08
C ASN A 143 -15.48 5.04 10.25
N ARG A 144 -14.43 4.23 10.31
CA ARG A 144 -14.29 3.18 11.30
C ARG A 144 -13.01 3.28 12.13
N GLY A 145 -12.33 4.44 12.16
CA GLY A 145 -11.14 4.35 12.88
C GLY A 145 -10.25 5.53 13.20
N CYS A 146 -9.18 5.20 13.88
CA CYS A 146 -8.20 6.11 14.45
C CYS A 146 -7.28 6.76 13.43
N LEU A 147 -7.27 6.32 12.19
CA LEU A 147 -6.52 7.01 11.16
C LEU A 147 -7.27 8.27 10.77
N SER A 148 -6.66 9.39 11.04
CA SER A 148 -7.19 10.70 10.73
C SER A 148 -7.82 10.72 9.34
N SER A 149 -9.09 10.98 9.32
CA SER A 149 -9.98 10.86 8.17
C SER A 149 -9.85 11.96 7.14
N SER A 150 -8.83 12.80 7.20
CA SER A 150 -8.67 13.92 6.25
C SER A 150 -8.57 13.45 4.79
N ARG A 151 -8.24 12.19 4.55
CA ARG A 151 -8.08 11.61 3.22
C ARG A 151 -9.24 10.73 2.77
N GLY A 152 -10.24 10.48 3.62
CA GLY A 152 -11.42 9.68 3.27
C GLY A 152 -11.18 8.20 2.97
N THR A 153 -9.94 7.71 3.07
CA THR A 153 -9.56 6.32 2.81
C THR A 153 -8.59 5.80 3.85
N VAL A 154 -8.48 4.49 3.99
CA VAL A 154 -7.50 3.82 4.87
C VAL A 154 -6.13 3.84 4.21
N TRP A 155 -5.11 4.09 5.00
CA TRP A 155 -3.72 4.09 4.52
C TRP A 155 -2.75 3.73 5.65
N LEU A 156 -1.59 3.21 5.28
CA LEU A 156 -0.45 2.93 6.14
C LEU A 156 0.80 3.55 5.55
N GLN A 157 1.66 4.06 6.40
CA GLN A 157 3.01 4.48 6.00
C GLN A 157 4.02 4.01 7.05
N ASN A 158 5.09 3.39 6.58
CA ASN A 158 6.21 2.99 7.42
C ASN A 158 7.53 3.34 6.77
N ASN A 159 8.44 3.82 7.60
CA ASN A 159 9.85 3.67 7.32
C ASN A 159 10.21 2.21 7.57
N PHE A 160 10.72 1.51 6.57
CA PHE A 160 11.11 0.11 6.71
C PHE A 160 12.63 -0.03 6.70
N ASN A 161 13.13 -1.11 7.25
CA ASN A 161 14.56 -1.40 7.36
C ASN A 161 15.38 -0.28 8.06
N SER A 162 14.79 0.34 9.09
CA SER A 162 15.44 1.38 9.92
C SER A 162 16.00 2.55 9.10
N GLY A 163 15.34 2.92 8.00
CA GLY A 163 15.73 4.03 7.13
C GLY A 163 16.87 3.73 6.15
N SER A 164 17.35 2.50 6.11
CA SER A 164 18.32 2.09 5.09
C SER A 164 17.62 1.79 3.78
N ALA A 165 18.05 2.43 2.68
CA ALA A 165 17.48 2.21 1.37
C ALA A 165 17.61 0.74 0.96
N THR A 166 16.49 0.07 0.72
CA THR A 166 16.42 -1.36 0.49
C THR A 166 15.43 -1.68 -0.62
N ILE A 167 15.76 -2.68 -1.42
CA ILE A 167 14.89 -3.21 -2.47
C ILE A 167 13.82 -4.09 -1.81
N LEU A 168 12.53 -3.84 -2.10
CA LEU A 168 11.42 -4.55 -1.48
C LEU A 168 11.46 -6.06 -1.68
N ARG A 169 11.84 -6.52 -2.86
CA ARG A 169 12.00 -7.95 -3.11
C ARG A 169 12.98 -8.60 -2.12
N SER A 170 14.12 -7.97 -1.86
CA SER A 170 15.11 -8.48 -0.91
C SER A 170 14.61 -8.39 0.53
N PHE A 171 13.92 -7.31 0.87
CA PHE A 171 13.31 -7.12 2.18
C PHE A 171 12.28 -8.22 2.50
N PHE A 172 11.35 -8.48 1.60
CA PHE A 172 10.34 -9.52 1.80
C PHE A 172 10.89 -10.96 1.67
N ALA A 173 12.01 -11.14 0.94
CA ALA A 173 12.68 -12.45 0.84
C ALA A 173 13.38 -12.84 2.12
N ALA A 174 13.82 -11.90 2.93
CA ALA A 174 14.40 -12.16 4.25
C ALA A 174 13.38 -12.75 5.24
N ASP A 175 12.08 -12.55 4.97
CA ASP A 175 10.95 -13.15 5.69
C ASP A 175 11.01 -12.91 7.21
N ASN A 176 11.50 -11.75 7.62
CA ASN A 176 11.64 -11.37 9.01
C ASN A 176 10.31 -10.85 9.58
N GLU A 177 10.02 -11.21 10.82
CA GLU A 177 8.99 -10.55 11.60
C GLU A 177 9.55 -9.27 12.21
N ILE A 178 8.99 -8.12 11.84
CA ILE A 178 9.43 -6.80 12.27
C ILE A 178 8.26 -6.07 12.91
N PHE A 179 8.34 -5.89 14.21
CA PHE A 179 7.38 -5.13 14.97
C PHE A 179 7.67 -3.64 14.83
N MET A 180 6.69 -2.88 14.35
CA MET A 180 6.80 -1.44 14.11
C MET A 180 6.13 -0.59 15.20
N GLY A 181 5.49 -1.23 16.17
CA GLY A 181 4.88 -0.54 17.30
C GLY A 181 3.53 -1.12 17.72
N ASP A 182 3.03 -0.57 18.81
CA ASP A 182 1.69 -0.85 19.31
C ASP A 182 0.67 -0.28 18.32
N ALA A 183 -0.16 -1.15 17.81
CA ALA A 183 -1.19 -0.77 16.87
C ALA A 183 -2.42 -0.13 17.55
N SER A 184 -2.36 0.16 18.84
CA SER A 184 -3.43 0.92 19.51
C SER A 184 -3.70 2.27 18.83
N GLN A 185 -2.69 2.84 18.19
CA GLN A 185 -2.81 4.05 17.36
C GLN A 185 -3.54 3.80 16.03
N TRP A 186 -3.70 2.55 15.65
CA TRP A 186 -4.29 2.13 14.38
C TRP A 186 -5.66 1.48 14.59
N CYS A 187 -6.16 1.53 15.80
CA CYS A 187 -7.48 1.02 16.12
C CYS A 187 -8.50 1.62 15.17
N GLY A 188 -9.18 0.79 14.44
CA GLY A 188 -10.16 1.22 13.50
C GLY A 188 -9.75 1.24 12.04
N VAL A 189 -8.56 0.79 11.70
CA VAL A 189 -8.31 0.40 10.34
C VAL A 189 -9.39 -0.58 9.94
N ALA A 190 -10.28 -0.12 9.08
CA ALA A 190 -11.18 -0.96 8.35
C ALA A 190 -12.09 -1.91 9.14
N GLY A 191 -12.73 -1.45 10.19
CA GLY A 191 -13.72 -2.24 10.92
C GLY A 191 -13.18 -3.00 12.12
N PHE A 192 -11.93 -2.86 12.45
CA PHE A 192 -11.35 -3.31 13.72
C PHE A 192 -11.93 -2.59 14.93
N SER A 193 -12.67 -1.52 14.73
CA SER A 193 -13.16 -0.58 15.73
C SER A 193 -14.04 -1.20 16.83
N GLN A 194 -14.51 -2.40 16.65
CA GLN A 194 -15.43 -2.98 17.63
C GLN A 194 -14.77 -3.95 18.58
N GLN A 195 -13.52 -4.33 18.35
CA GLN A 195 -13.13 -5.55 19.00
C GLN A 195 -11.71 -5.60 19.51
N ARG A 196 -11.08 -4.51 19.87
CA ARG A 196 -9.94 -4.76 20.72
C ARG A 196 -8.59 -4.55 20.10
N ASP A 197 -7.72 -4.40 20.92
CA ASP A 197 -6.31 -4.12 20.91
C ASP A 197 -5.59 -4.87 19.80
N VAL A 198 -5.29 -4.20 18.70
CA VAL A 198 -4.35 -4.72 17.70
C VAL A 198 -3.00 -4.92 18.39
N ARG A 199 -2.51 -6.14 18.39
CA ARG A 199 -1.34 -6.56 19.17
C ARG A 199 -0.05 -6.48 18.39
N PHE A 200 -0.16 -6.54 17.10
CA PHE A 200 0.96 -6.46 16.18
C PHE A 200 0.66 -5.46 15.08
N TYR A 201 1.63 -4.64 14.79
CA TYR A 201 1.69 -3.83 13.58
C TYR A 201 3.11 -3.91 13.02
N GLY A 202 3.24 -4.22 11.73
CA GLY A 202 4.55 -4.33 11.10
C GLY A 202 4.60 -5.27 9.90
N PHE A 203 5.74 -5.92 9.73
CA PHE A 203 6.02 -6.80 8.61
C PHE A 203 6.22 -8.24 9.08
N GLY A 204 5.81 -9.19 8.23
CA GLY A 204 6.09 -10.59 8.46
C GLY A 204 5.32 -11.23 9.62
N TYR A 205 4.19 -10.66 10.01
CA TYR A 205 3.40 -11.18 11.13
C TYR A 205 3.02 -12.65 10.96
N ARG A 206 3.22 -13.41 12.02
CA ARG A 206 2.87 -14.84 12.10
C ARG A 206 2.20 -15.12 13.43
N ALA A 207 0.92 -15.48 13.37
CA ALA A 207 0.21 -15.85 14.57
C ALA A 207 0.78 -17.13 15.19
N SER A 208 1.00 -17.12 16.50
CA SER A 208 1.44 -18.28 17.27
C SER A 208 0.33 -19.35 17.27
N GLY A 209 0.68 -20.57 16.90
CA GLY A 209 -0.22 -21.74 16.95
C GLY A 209 -1.31 -21.83 15.87
N VAL A 210 -1.44 -20.81 15.01
CA VAL A 210 -2.34 -20.78 13.87
C VAL A 210 -1.63 -20.19 12.65
N ASP A 211 -1.95 -20.68 11.46
CA ASP A 211 -1.29 -20.23 10.23
C ASP A 211 -1.88 -18.92 9.68
N THR A 212 -2.19 -17.97 10.56
CA THR A 212 -2.63 -16.64 10.15
C THR A 212 -1.42 -15.71 10.04
N ARG A 213 -1.25 -15.10 8.87
CA ARG A 213 -0.06 -14.31 8.55
C ARG A 213 -0.41 -13.12 7.67
N THR A 214 0.38 -12.05 7.78
CA THR A 214 0.34 -10.92 6.84
C THR A 214 1.76 -10.44 6.52
N ARG A 215 2.03 -10.11 5.26
CA ARG A 215 3.35 -9.58 4.83
C ARG A 215 3.60 -8.19 5.38
N TRP A 216 2.59 -7.34 5.37
CA TRP A 216 2.62 -6.01 5.98
C TRP A 216 1.23 -5.65 6.49
N GLY A 217 1.10 -5.41 7.77
CA GLY A 217 -0.18 -5.06 8.36
C GLY A 217 -0.25 -5.33 9.86
N PHE A 218 -1.31 -5.96 10.26
CA PHE A 218 -1.74 -6.10 11.65
C PHE A 218 -2.02 -7.55 12.03
N GLY A 219 -1.89 -7.85 13.32
CA GLY A 219 -2.36 -9.08 13.91
C GLY A 219 -2.96 -8.85 15.28
N TRP A 220 -3.97 -9.62 15.65
CA TRP A 220 -4.65 -9.55 16.94
C TRP A 220 -5.37 -10.85 17.30
N ASN A 221 -5.84 -10.92 18.54
CA ASN A 221 -6.70 -11.99 19.02
C ASN A 221 -8.13 -11.47 19.15
N GLU A 222 -9.10 -12.12 18.54
CA GLU A 222 -10.51 -11.74 18.64
C GLU A 222 -11.08 -11.88 20.07
N ASN A 223 -10.48 -12.71 20.91
CA ASN A 223 -10.91 -12.93 22.30
C ASN A 223 -10.29 -11.98 23.33
N GLY A 224 -9.42 -11.07 22.91
CA GLY A 224 -8.91 -10.00 23.76
C GLY A 224 -7.83 -10.39 24.76
N GLY A 225 -6.96 -11.34 24.45
CA GLY A 225 -5.80 -11.70 25.28
C GLY A 225 -4.64 -10.70 25.23
N GLY A 226 -3.67 -10.90 26.08
CA GLY A 226 -2.47 -10.12 26.39
C GLY A 226 -1.82 -9.14 25.38
N LEU A 227 -0.86 -8.34 25.80
CA LEU A 227 -0.13 -7.36 24.96
C LEU A 227 1.03 -8.04 24.23
N TRP A 228 1.32 -7.59 23.00
CA TRP A 228 2.57 -7.95 22.31
C TRP A 228 3.80 -7.47 23.11
N PRO A 229 4.88 -8.24 23.26
CA PRO A 229 5.16 -9.56 22.72
C PRO A 229 4.63 -10.72 23.60
N ASN A 230 3.94 -10.45 24.68
CA ASN A 230 3.43 -11.46 25.62
C ASN A 230 2.08 -12.06 25.18
N ALA A 231 1.70 -11.86 23.96
CA ALA A 231 0.55 -12.50 23.35
C ALA A 231 0.78 -14.01 23.15
N ASN A 232 1.33 -14.68 24.15
CA ASN A 232 1.51 -16.13 24.22
C ASN A 232 0.20 -16.90 24.32
N GLU A 233 -0.87 -16.21 24.15
CA GLU A 233 -2.16 -16.85 24.03
C GLU A 233 -2.22 -17.36 22.59
N GLY A 234 -2.22 -18.68 22.45
CA GLY A 234 -2.18 -19.39 21.17
C GLY A 234 -3.40 -19.16 20.27
N SER A 235 -3.89 -17.95 20.25
CA SER A 235 -5.09 -17.53 19.57
C SER A 235 -5.01 -16.15 18.93
N ASN A 236 -3.80 -15.64 18.65
CA ASN A 236 -3.63 -14.48 17.75
C ASN A 236 -3.91 -14.93 16.31
N ASP A 237 -5.16 -15.17 16.02
CA ASP A 237 -5.60 -15.89 14.83
C ASP A 237 -6.24 -14.99 13.78
N VAL A 238 -6.14 -13.70 13.97
CA VAL A 238 -6.68 -12.69 13.06
C VAL A 238 -5.56 -11.79 12.53
N ALA A 239 -5.63 -11.45 11.26
CA ALA A 239 -4.74 -10.51 10.62
C ALA A 239 -5.48 -9.59 9.64
N GLY A 240 -4.88 -8.46 9.33
CA GLY A 240 -5.30 -7.53 8.28
C GLY A 240 -4.08 -6.93 7.61
N GLY A 241 -4.23 -6.41 6.41
CA GLY A 241 -3.13 -5.78 5.68
C GLY A 241 -2.95 -6.29 4.27
N ILE A 242 -1.71 -6.59 3.91
CA ILE A 242 -1.30 -6.99 2.56
C ILE A 242 -0.59 -8.36 2.63
N GLY A 243 -0.87 -9.22 1.66
CA GLY A 243 -0.25 -10.55 1.59
C GLY A 243 -0.71 -11.46 2.71
N MET A 244 -1.99 -11.77 2.78
CA MET A 244 -2.61 -12.47 3.90
C MET A 244 -2.86 -13.95 3.61
N VAL A 245 -2.80 -14.76 4.67
CA VAL A 245 -3.22 -16.16 4.66
C VAL A 245 -3.79 -16.56 6.02
N HIS A 246 -4.76 -17.47 6.03
CA HIS A 246 -5.28 -18.11 7.22
C HIS A 246 -5.33 -19.63 7.04
N ARG A 247 -5.06 -20.39 8.10
CA ARG A 247 -5.02 -21.88 8.05
C ARG A 247 -6.29 -22.53 7.51
N GLY A 248 -7.44 -21.87 7.64
CA GLY A 248 -8.71 -22.30 7.05
C GLY A 248 -8.78 -22.22 5.52
N GLY A 249 -7.65 -21.89 4.85
CA GLY A 249 -7.54 -21.86 3.40
C GLY A 249 -7.79 -20.49 2.77
N ALA A 250 -8.25 -19.50 3.53
CA ALA A 250 -8.42 -18.14 3.01
C ALA A 250 -7.06 -17.51 2.67
N ARG A 251 -6.96 -16.93 1.47
CA ARG A 251 -5.72 -16.37 0.92
C ARG A 251 -6.03 -15.11 0.12
N TYR A 252 -5.58 -13.95 0.60
CA TYR A 252 -5.92 -12.68 -0.01
C TYR A 252 -4.69 -11.81 -0.26
N SER A 253 -4.72 -11.09 -1.35
CA SER A 253 -3.71 -10.08 -1.67
C SER A 253 -3.73 -8.93 -0.65
N ALA A 254 -4.91 -8.49 -0.25
CA ALA A 254 -5.10 -7.46 0.77
C ALA A 254 -6.51 -7.51 1.37
N GLY A 255 -6.66 -6.94 2.54
CA GLY A 255 -7.94 -6.83 3.22
C GLY A 255 -7.80 -6.30 4.64
N ASP A 256 -8.93 -6.13 5.28
CA ASP A 256 -8.98 -5.65 6.65
C ASP A 256 -9.16 -6.76 7.68
N TYR A 257 -9.49 -7.96 7.26
CA TYR A 257 -9.72 -9.07 8.14
C TYR A 257 -9.51 -10.42 7.44
N ILE A 258 -8.68 -11.25 8.00
CA ILE A 258 -8.57 -12.68 7.71
C ILE A 258 -8.35 -13.42 9.03
N GLY A 259 -9.08 -14.50 9.28
CA GLY A 259 -8.89 -15.26 10.51
C GLY A 259 -10.08 -16.08 10.93
N CYS A 260 -9.97 -16.65 12.11
CA CYS A 260 -11.02 -17.35 12.83
C CYS A 260 -11.77 -16.32 13.66
N CYS A 261 -12.80 -16.51 13.89
CA CYS A 261 -13.94 -17.10 14.50
C CYS A 261 -14.91 -16.02 14.94
N GLN A 262 -16.00 -16.28 15.21
CA GLN A 262 -17.01 -15.85 16.16
C GLN A 262 -17.20 -14.34 16.35
N ASN A 263 -18.35 -13.88 16.05
CA ASN A 263 -18.93 -12.59 16.41
C ASN A 263 -18.50 -11.36 15.60
N VAL A 264 -17.74 -11.52 14.53
CA VAL A 264 -17.52 -10.44 13.59
C VAL A 264 -18.31 -10.70 12.31
N THR A 265 -19.30 -9.90 12.06
CA THR A 265 -20.06 -9.95 10.81
C THR A 265 -19.11 -9.69 9.64
N GLY A 266 -18.96 -10.65 8.74
CA GLY A 266 -18.16 -10.48 7.53
C GLY A 266 -16.70 -10.93 7.67
N PHE A 267 -16.50 -12.20 8.02
CA PHE A 267 -15.18 -12.84 7.96
C PHE A 267 -14.50 -12.70 6.62
N ASN A 268 -13.16 -12.71 6.65
CA ASN A 268 -12.34 -12.79 5.45
C ASN A 268 -12.71 -11.70 4.45
N ARG A 269 -12.64 -10.46 4.88
CA ARG A 269 -12.92 -9.30 4.04
C ARG A 269 -11.71 -8.94 3.22
N THR A 270 -11.90 -8.92 1.92
CA THR A 270 -10.88 -8.51 0.95
C THR A 270 -11.08 -7.06 0.54
N ALA A 271 -9.99 -6.40 0.15
CA ALA A 271 -10.02 -5.04 -0.36
C ALA A 271 -8.95 -4.84 -1.43
N ARG A 272 -9.10 -3.80 -2.25
CA ARG A 272 -8.02 -3.30 -3.10
C ARG A 272 -6.93 -2.68 -2.24
N VAL A 273 -5.72 -2.73 -2.75
CA VAL A 273 -4.60 -1.96 -2.19
C VAL A 273 -3.72 -1.43 -3.32
N GLU A 274 -3.20 -0.25 -3.10
CA GLU A 274 -2.13 0.36 -3.88
C GLU A 274 -0.92 0.53 -2.96
N MET A 275 0.24 0.06 -3.38
CA MET A 275 1.46 0.08 -2.58
C MET A 275 2.53 0.88 -3.31
N TYR A 276 3.17 1.77 -2.59
CA TYR A 276 4.14 2.74 -3.11
C TYR A 276 5.42 2.72 -2.29
N ILE A 277 6.52 3.16 -2.92
CA ILE A 277 7.85 3.31 -2.32
C ILE A 277 8.40 4.72 -2.56
N ARG A 278 9.21 5.14 -1.59
CA ARG A 278 9.97 6.38 -1.71
C ARG A 278 11.37 6.25 -1.10
#